data_eb1328524ed864a48aa68c62595a469e
#
_entry.id   eb1328524ed864a48aa68c62595a469e
#
_cell.length_a   1.000
_cell.length_b   1.000
_cell.length_c   1.000
_cell.angle_alpha   90.00
_cell.angle_beta   90.00
_cell.angle_gamma   90.00
#
_symmetry.space_group_name_H-M   'P 1'
#
loop_
_entity.id
_entity.type
_entity.pdbx_description
1 polymer ?
#
loop_
_entity_poly.entity_id
_entity_poly.type
_entity_poly.pdbx_seq_one_letter_code
_entity_poly.pdbx_strand_id
1 'polypeptide(L)'
;MAKFLISAFADEAHNGINGQIEALKRNGLFCIEPRAMNLGPVIAKTDEELAEIKRRFDAEGIIVPSFGSPIGKYKITDDFEPHLQLFRRALEVCRVFGATRMRIFSFFVEQDKLDEYRDEVIRRMKIMVAEAAEAGVTLCHENEGEIYGQDPERVADLLASVPGLRGIYDPANYVYCQRDPVAGFEATAPYFEYMHVKDCLYEGRTLVPAGAGEGHLKEALQKIDKMTDAEVVLTVEPHLFVSESYKQFDGKELKNKFVFATADEAFDYAVNALKNMLAEIGHPVVNGRA
;
A
#
# COMPACT_ATOMS: atom_id res chain seq x y z
N MET A 1 -12.37 -15.08 13.24
CA MET A 1 -12.50 -14.71 11.83
C MET A 1 -12.24 -13.22 11.72
N ALA A 2 -11.38 -12.83 10.79
CA ALA A 2 -11.04 -11.44 10.52
C ALA A 2 -12.28 -10.62 10.14
N LYS A 3 -12.23 -9.30 10.37
CA LYS A 3 -13.22 -8.34 9.90
C LYS A 3 -12.55 -7.52 8.79
N PHE A 4 -12.83 -7.83 7.55
CA PHE A 4 -12.18 -7.15 6.44
C PHE A 4 -12.82 -5.78 6.19
N LEU A 5 -11.97 -4.76 6.04
CA LEU A 5 -12.32 -3.40 5.70
C LEU A 5 -11.65 -3.03 4.37
N ILE A 6 -12.45 -2.77 3.33
CA ILE A 6 -11.90 -2.42 2.01
C ILE A 6 -11.57 -0.94 1.97
N SER A 7 -10.31 -0.66 1.70
CA SER A 7 -9.75 0.65 1.34
C SER A 7 -9.28 0.65 -0.12
N ALA A 8 -8.86 1.79 -0.65
CA ALA A 8 -8.33 1.85 -2.00
C ALA A 8 -7.38 3.03 -2.22
N PHE A 9 -6.45 2.87 -3.16
CA PHE A 9 -5.76 3.96 -3.84
C PHE A 9 -6.68 4.53 -4.93
N ALA A 10 -7.60 5.42 -4.53
CA ALA A 10 -8.62 5.95 -5.43
C ALA A 10 -8.07 6.92 -6.50
N ASP A 11 -6.79 7.32 -6.40
CA ASP A 11 -6.09 8.03 -7.46
C ASP A 11 -5.90 7.18 -8.73
N GLU A 12 -6.09 5.87 -8.64
CA GLU A 12 -6.14 4.99 -9.81
C GLU A 12 -7.44 5.07 -10.59
N ALA A 13 -8.53 5.53 -9.96
CA ALA A 13 -9.78 5.84 -10.64
C ALA A 13 -9.76 7.26 -11.23
N HIS A 14 -9.32 8.25 -10.44
CA HIS A 14 -9.39 9.65 -10.85
C HIS A 14 -8.34 10.52 -10.15
N ASN A 15 -7.76 11.49 -10.89
CA ASN A 15 -6.74 12.39 -10.34
C ASN A 15 -7.30 13.40 -9.32
N GLY A 16 -8.55 13.84 -9.48
CA GLY A 16 -9.17 14.88 -8.65
C GLY A 16 -9.96 14.30 -7.48
N ILE A 17 -10.00 15.03 -6.36
CA ILE A 17 -10.70 14.62 -5.13
C ILE A 17 -12.15 14.23 -5.36
N ASN A 18 -12.90 14.96 -6.20
CA ASN A 18 -14.31 14.66 -6.48
C ASN A 18 -14.47 13.29 -7.13
N GLY A 19 -13.68 13.01 -8.16
CA GLY A 19 -13.73 11.72 -8.84
C GLY A 19 -13.27 10.58 -7.94
N GLN A 20 -12.28 10.79 -7.06
CA GLN A 20 -11.87 9.78 -6.08
C GLN A 20 -13.01 9.46 -5.09
N ILE A 21 -13.68 10.49 -4.56
CA ILE A 21 -14.85 10.33 -3.68
C ILE A 21 -15.99 9.60 -4.41
N GLU A 22 -16.29 9.98 -5.64
CA GLU A 22 -17.33 9.35 -6.47
C GLU A 22 -17.01 7.88 -6.75
N ALA A 23 -15.75 7.55 -7.07
CA ALA A 23 -15.32 6.17 -7.30
C ALA A 23 -15.48 5.30 -6.04
N LEU A 24 -15.11 5.81 -4.86
CA LEU A 24 -15.32 5.11 -3.60
C LEU A 24 -16.81 4.89 -3.35
N LYS A 25 -17.64 5.92 -3.43
CA LYS A 25 -19.09 5.85 -3.18
C LYS A 25 -19.80 4.92 -4.15
N ARG A 26 -19.47 4.98 -5.45
CA ARG A 26 -20.02 4.09 -6.49
C ARG A 26 -19.74 2.62 -6.18
N ASN A 27 -18.61 2.35 -5.57
CA ASN A 27 -18.22 1.02 -5.13
C ASN A 27 -18.66 0.70 -3.69
N GLY A 28 -19.44 1.54 -3.02
CA GLY A 28 -19.88 1.33 -1.64
C GLY A 28 -18.72 1.28 -0.65
N LEU A 29 -17.62 1.98 -0.92
CA LEU A 29 -16.46 2.10 -0.04
C LEU A 29 -16.51 3.43 0.72
N PHE A 30 -15.97 3.44 1.93
CA PHE A 30 -15.83 4.64 2.76
C PHE A 30 -14.43 4.80 3.34
N CYS A 31 -13.46 4.01 2.87
CA CYS A 31 -12.07 4.09 3.27
C CYS A 31 -11.18 4.41 2.06
N ILE A 32 -10.17 5.24 2.28
CA ILE A 32 -9.17 5.60 1.30
C ILE A 32 -7.77 5.50 1.92
N GLU A 33 -6.80 5.04 1.14
CA GLU A 33 -5.38 5.21 1.41
C GLU A 33 -4.85 6.28 0.45
N PRO A 34 -4.81 7.57 0.86
CA PRO A 34 -4.45 8.64 -0.05
C PRO A 34 -2.96 8.59 -0.40
N ARG A 35 -2.63 8.71 -1.68
CA ARG A 35 -1.27 8.74 -2.23
C ARG A 35 -1.07 9.99 -3.07
N ALA A 36 -1.92 10.17 -4.08
CA ALA A 36 -1.93 11.33 -4.96
C ALA A 36 -3.33 11.92 -5.06
N MET A 37 -3.41 13.25 -5.21
CA MET A 37 -4.66 13.98 -5.34
C MET A 37 -4.46 15.33 -6.02
N ASN A 38 -5.42 15.74 -6.87
CA ASN A 38 -5.35 17.00 -7.61
C ASN A 38 -3.99 17.17 -8.32
N LEU A 39 -3.61 16.16 -9.10
CA LEU A 39 -2.38 16.12 -9.92
C LEU A 39 -1.07 16.25 -9.12
N GLY A 40 -1.01 15.72 -7.91
CA GLY A 40 0.25 15.72 -7.17
C GLY A 40 0.22 14.83 -5.92
N PRO A 41 1.40 14.51 -5.37
CA PRO A 41 1.48 13.70 -4.17
C PRO A 41 0.88 14.42 -2.96
N VAL A 42 0.15 13.68 -2.14
CA VAL A 42 -0.51 14.22 -0.94
C VAL A 42 0.51 14.81 0.05
N ILE A 43 1.69 14.21 0.16
CA ILE A 43 2.76 14.69 1.04
C ILE A 43 3.27 16.10 0.68
N ALA A 44 3.13 16.52 -0.58
CA ALA A 44 3.56 17.84 -1.05
C ALA A 44 2.48 18.93 -0.97
N LYS A 45 1.27 18.58 -0.50
CA LYS A 45 0.17 19.53 -0.33
C LYS A 45 0.46 20.52 0.81
N THR A 46 -0.03 21.76 0.68
CA THR A 46 0.01 22.73 1.79
C THR A 46 -0.93 22.31 2.92
N ASP A 47 -0.78 22.93 4.09
CA ASP A 47 -1.65 22.65 5.22
C ASP A 47 -3.10 23.02 4.95
N GLU A 48 -3.33 24.10 4.20
CA GLU A 48 -4.66 24.54 3.75
C GLU A 48 -5.29 23.53 2.78
N GLU A 49 -4.51 23.01 1.83
CA GLU A 49 -4.97 21.97 0.90
C GLU A 49 -5.31 20.66 1.66
N LEU A 50 -4.46 20.24 2.60
CA LEU A 50 -4.72 19.06 3.42
C LEU A 50 -5.97 19.22 4.29
N ALA A 51 -6.17 20.40 4.91
CA ALA A 51 -7.35 20.69 5.70
C ALA A 51 -8.62 20.66 4.84
N GLU A 52 -8.58 21.21 3.62
CA GLU A 52 -9.71 21.15 2.68
C GLU A 52 -10.03 19.72 2.25
N ILE A 53 -9.01 18.92 1.92
CA ILE A 53 -9.17 17.50 1.57
C ILE A 53 -9.83 16.76 2.75
N LYS A 54 -9.32 16.96 3.97
CA LYS A 54 -9.89 16.34 5.19
C LYS A 54 -11.34 16.73 5.39
N ARG A 55 -11.67 18.01 5.29
CA ARG A 55 -13.05 18.50 5.40
C ARG A 55 -13.98 17.84 4.38
N ARG A 56 -13.50 17.60 3.15
CA ARG A 56 -14.26 16.94 2.11
C ARG A 56 -14.50 15.46 2.44
N PHE A 57 -13.46 14.77 2.93
CA PHE A 57 -13.60 13.37 3.38
C PHE A 57 -14.59 13.26 4.54
N ASP A 58 -14.51 14.15 5.53
CA ASP A 58 -15.42 14.15 6.67
C ASP A 58 -16.89 14.38 6.25
N ALA A 59 -17.12 15.31 5.32
CA ALA A 59 -18.47 15.60 4.82
C ALA A 59 -19.11 14.38 4.11
N GLU A 60 -18.29 13.48 3.56
CA GLU A 60 -18.74 12.27 2.87
C GLU A 60 -18.59 10.99 3.72
N GLY A 61 -18.17 11.12 4.98
CA GLY A 61 -17.96 9.99 5.89
C GLY A 61 -16.80 9.07 5.48
N ILE A 62 -15.83 9.59 4.72
CA ILE A 62 -14.65 8.85 4.29
C ILE A 62 -13.58 8.91 5.38
N ILE A 63 -13.06 7.76 5.78
CA ILE A 63 -11.96 7.63 6.74
C ILE A 63 -10.65 7.25 6.05
N VAL A 64 -9.54 7.58 6.70
CA VAL A 64 -8.18 7.30 6.23
C VAL A 64 -7.50 6.35 7.22
N PRO A 65 -7.60 5.03 7.05
CA PRO A 65 -6.98 4.07 7.96
C PRO A 65 -5.44 4.03 7.83
N SER A 66 -4.91 4.34 6.66
CA SER A 66 -3.48 4.38 6.34
C SER A 66 -3.16 5.50 5.36
N PHE A 67 -1.95 6.05 5.44
CA PHE A 67 -1.40 7.00 4.47
C PHE A 67 -0.39 6.30 3.55
N GLY A 68 -0.65 6.30 2.25
CA GLY A 68 0.20 5.73 1.21
C GLY A 68 1.41 6.62 0.88
N SER A 69 2.35 6.75 1.82
CA SER A 69 3.49 7.65 1.68
C SER A 69 4.57 7.09 0.75
N PRO A 70 5.43 7.95 0.14
CA PRO A 70 6.61 7.53 -0.60
C PRO A 70 7.87 7.37 0.27
N ILE A 71 7.73 7.46 1.59
CA ILE A 71 8.87 7.41 2.53
C ILE A 71 9.62 6.09 2.37
N GLY A 72 10.95 6.18 2.25
CA GLY A 72 11.83 5.05 1.98
C GLY A 72 12.08 4.77 0.49
N LYS A 73 11.36 5.37 -0.46
CA LYS A 73 11.75 5.43 -1.88
C LYS A 73 12.86 6.49 -2.07
N TYR A 74 14.01 6.22 -1.48
CA TYR A 74 15.18 7.11 -1.38
C TYR A 74 16.46 6.26 -1.38
N LYS A 75 17.52 6.72 -2.01
CA LYS A 75 18.78 5.95 -2.06
C LYS A 75 19.42 5.86 -0.68
N ILE A 76 19.87 4.68 -0.31
CA ILE A 76 20.55 4.45 0.98
C ILE A 76 21.85 5.26 1.08
N THR A 77 22.51 5.54 -0.05
CA THR A 77 23.76 6.29 -0.14
C THR A 77 23.61 7.80 0.04
N ASP A 78 22.38 8.32 -0.07
CA ASP A 78 22.13 9.76 0.02
C ASP A 78 22.02 10.20 1.49
N ASP A 79 22.24 11.51 1.73
CA ASP A 79 22.11 12.08 3.06
C ASP A 79 20.72 11.82 3.64
N PHE A 80 20.68 11.31 4.86
CA PHE A 80 19.43 10.91 5.52
C PHE A 80 18.60 12.08 6.03
N GLU A 81 19.22 13.21 6.40
CA GLU A 81 18.51 14.32 7.03
C GLU A 81 17.40 14.94 6.15
N PRO A 82 17.59 15.20 4.85
CA PRO A 82 16.51 15.67 4.00
C PRO A 82 15.34 14.68 3.93
N HIS A 83 15.65 13.38 3.91
CA HIS A 83 14.63 12.34 3.92
C HIS A 83 13.88 12.26 5.27
N LEU A 84 14.57 12.44 6.37
CA LEU A 84 13.98 12.48 7.71
C LEU A 84 13.04 13.70 7.86
N GLN A 85 13.37 14.85 7.27
CA GLN A 85 12.46 16.00 7.24
C GLN A 85 11.20 15.71 6.41
N LEU A 86 11.33 15.06 5.25
CA LEU A 86 10.18 14.62 4.47
C LEU A 86 9.33 13.59 5.26
N PHE A 87 9.95 12.71 5.99
CA PHE A 87 9.26 11.75 6.87
C PHE A 87 8.46 12.48 7.96
N ARG A 88 9.02 13.50 8.61
CA ARG A 88 8.29 14.32 9.59
C ARG A 88 7.10 15.04 8.96
N ARG A 89 7.23 15.51 7.71
CA ARG A 89 6.09 16.02 6.94
C ARG A 89 5.01 14.95 6.73
N ALA A 90 5.39 13.70 6.46
CA ALA A 90 4.45 12.60 6.33
C ALA A 90 3.68 12.31 7.63
N LEU A 91 4.33 12.45 8.80
CA LEU A 91 3.65 12.35 10.11
C LEU A 91 2.62 13.46 10.32
N GLU A 92 2.91 14.70 9.86
CA GLU A 92 1.92 15.79 9.87
C GLU A 92 0.71 15.47 8.99
N VAL A 93 0.91 14.87 7.82
CA VAL A 93 -0.18 14.40 6.96
C VAL A 93 -1.03 13.36 7.67
N CYS A 94 -0.41 12.37 8.33
CA CYS A 94 -1.13 11.39 9.16
C CYS A 94 -1.97 12.07 10.23
N ARG A 95 -1.41 13.05 10.95
CA ARG A 95 -2.12 13.81 11.99
C ARG A 95 -3.34 14.54 11.43
N VAL A 96 -3.22 15.20 10.26
CA VAL A 96 -4.34 15.93 9.64
C VAL A 96 -5.47 14.97 9.26
N PHE A 97 -5.14 13.83 8.67
CA PHE A 97 -6.13 12.85 8.23
C PHE A 97 -6.66 11.94 9.35
N GLY A 98 -5.99 11.91 10.50
CA GLY A 98 -6.28 10.95 11.58
C GLY A 98 -5.85 9.53 11.23
N ALA A 99 -4.89 9.38 10.31
CA ALA A 99 -4.34 8.08 9.93
C ALA A 99 -3.43 7.55 11.05
N THR A 100 -3.69 6.30 11.46
CA THR A 100 -2.88 5.63 12.50
C THR A 100 -1.80 4.72 11.93
N ARG A 101 -1.79 4.54 10.62
CA ARG A 101 -0.82 3.75 9.86
C ARG A 101 -0.22 4.58 8.75
N MET A 102 1.05 4.30 8.44
CA MET A 102 1.74 4.89 7.29
C MET A 102 2.51 3.81 6.56
N ARG A 103 2.25 3.67 5.25
CA ARG A 103 3.09 2.86 4.37
C ARG A 103 4.46 3.50 4.21
N ILE A 104 5.50 2.68 4.29
CA ILE A 104 6.89 3.06 4.01
C ILE A 104 7.63 1.96 3.25
N PHE A 105 8.80 2.30 2.71
CA PHE A 105 9.73 1.41 2.03
C PHE A 105 11.09 1.38 2.74
N SER A 106 11.99 0.46 2.35
CA SER A 106 13.28 0.22 3.03
C SER A 106 14.50 0.67 2.24
N PHE A 107 14.39 1.78 1.54
CA PHE A 107 15.44 2.44 0.75
C PHE A 107 15.88 1.65 -0.49
N PHE A 108 16.18 2.37 -1.57
CA PHE A 108 16.81 1.80 -2.75
C PHE A 108 18.25 1.39 -2.42
N VAL A 109 18.56 0.11 -2.66
CA VAL A 109 19.88 -0.47 -2.44
C VAL A 109 20.25 -1.29 -3.66
N GLU A 110 21.49 -1.15 -4.16
CA GLU A 110 22.01 -2.02 -5.22
C GLU A 110 21.96 -3.48 -4.73
N GLN A 111 21.40 -4.38 -5.55
CA GLN A 111 21.06 -5.75 -5.10
C GLN A 111 22.27 -6.60 -4.73
N ASP A 112 23.46 -6.27 -5.21
CA ASP A 112 24.74 -6.90 -4.86
C ASP A 112 25.37 -6.28 -3.58
N LYS A 113 24.76 -5.25 -3.00
CA LYS A 113 25.23 -4.53 -1.80
C LYS A 113 24.28 -4.61 -0.61
N LEU A 114 23.26 -5.46 -0.67
CA LEU A 114 22.26 -5.57 0.41
C LEU A 114 22.88 -5.85 1.78
N ASP A 115 23.90 -6.71 1.84
CA ASP A 115 24.59 -7.03 3.11
C ASP A 115 25.43 -5.84 3.61
N GLU A 116 26.06 -5.08 2.71
CA GLU A 116 26.85 -3.90 3.04
C GLU A 116 26.00 -2.80 3.71
N TYR A 117 24.80 -2.57 3.20
CA TYR A 117 23.93 -1.49 3.69
C TYR A 117 22.90 -1.93 4.74
N ARG A 118 22.84 -3.22 5.08
CA ARG A 118 21.88 -3.76 6.04
C ARG A 118 21.78 -2.96 7.34
N ASP A 119 22.91 -2.73 7.99
CA ASP A 119 22.92 -2.05 9.30
C ASP A 119 22.50 -0.58 9.20
N GLU A 120 22.83 0.09 8.10
CA GLU A 120 22.38 1.47 7.87
C GLU A 120 20.88 1.55 7.58
N VAL A 121 20.32 0.61 6.79
CA VAL A 121 18.87 0.49 6.60
C VAL A 121 18.16 0.32 7.95
N ILE A 122 18.61 -0.65 8.74
CA ILE A 122 18.02 -0.92 10.07
C ILE A 122 18.13 0.29 10.99
N ARG A 123 19.28 0.98 10.99
CA ARG A 123 19.49 2.20 11.79
C ARG A 123 18.48 3.30 11.42
N ARG A 124 18.34 3.60 10.11
CA ARG A 124 17.39 4.62 9.62
C ARG A 124 15.95 4.24 9.96
N MET A 125 15.58 2.97 9.75
CA MET A 125 14.24 2.48 10.07
C MET A 125 13.92 2.60 11.56
N LYS A 126 14.86 2.28 12.46
CA LYS A 126 14.66 2.43 13.90
C LYS A 126 14.42 3.88 14.32
N ILE A 127 15.13 4.84 13.72
CA ILE A 127 14.91 6.27 13.98
C ILE A 127 13.48 6.66 13.57
N MET A 128 13.07 6.30 12.35
CA MET A 128 11.73 6.64 11.86
C MET A 128 10.64 5.96 12.71
N VAL A 129 10.80 4.70 13.10
CA VAL A 129 9.83 3.98 13.95
C VAL A 129 9.69 4.65 15.31
N ALA A 130 10.79 5.10 15.92
CA ALA A 130 10.75 5.80 17.22
C ALA A 130 9.97 7.13 17.12
N GLU A 131 10.27 7.97 16.12
CA GLU A 131 9.54 9.24 15.91
C GLU A 131 8.06 9.00 15.55
N ALA A 132 7.75 7.96 14.76
CA ALA A 132 6.37 7.60 14.45
C ALA A 132 5.57 7.15 15.68
N ALA A 133 6.19 6.37 16.55
CA ALA A 133 5.55 5.92 17.79
C ALA A 133 5.19 7.09 18.72
N GLU A 134 6.07 8.10 18.82
CA GLU A 134 5.78 9.34 19.56
C GLU A 134 4.60 10.11 18.95
N ALA A 135 4.44 10.05 17.63
CA ALA A 135 3.32 10.66 16.91
C ALA A 135 2.03 9.80 16.92
N GLY A 136 2.05 8.61 17.50
CA GLY A 136 0.92 7.67 17.52
C GLY A 136 0.65 7.01 16.16
N VAL A 137 1.67 6.91 15.29
CA VAL A 137 1.59 6.31 13.96
C VAL A 137 2.39 5.02 13.89
N THR A 138 1.78 3.96 13.40
CA THR A 138 2.47 2.69 13.10
C THR A 138 3.03 2.73 11.69
N LEU A 139 4.35 2.53 11.56
CA LEU A 139 4.98 2.38 10.26
C LEU A 139 4.78 0.96 9.74
N CYS A 140 4.36 0.86 8.48
CA CYS A 140 4.08 -0.40 7.80
C CYS A 140 4.95 -0.50 6.55
N HIS A 141 5.90 -1.44 6.55
CA HIS A 141 6.79 -1.68 5.44
C HIS A 141 6.09 -2.48 4.35
N GLU A 142 6.09 -1.98 3.13
CA GLU A 142 5.66 -2.69 1.93
C GLU A 142 6.87 -3.31 1.22
N ASN A 143 6.78 -4.59 0.85
CA ASN A 143 7.74 -5.23 -0.05
C ASN A 143 7.61 -4.64 -1.45
N GLU A 144 8.74 -4.24 -2.05
CA GLU A 144 8.80 -3.57 -3.35
C GLU A 144 10.12 -3.89 -4.07
N GLY A 145 10.18 -3.69 -5.38
CA GLY A 145 11.39 -3.88 -6.16
C GLY A 145 12.48 -2.85 -5.86
N GLU A 146 13.73 -3.26 -6.00
CA GLU A 146 14.92 -2.41 -5.90
C GLU A 146 15.23 -1.83 -4.51
N ILE A 147 14.41 -2.14 -3.49
CA ILE A 147 14.67 -1.76 -2.11
C ILE A 147 15.28 -2.90 -1.30
N TYR A 148 15.77 -2.62 -0.08
CA TYR A 148 16.31 -3.65 0.80
C TYR A 148 15.31 -4.78 1.04
N GLY A 149 14.06 -4.45 1.35
CA GLY A 149 12.97 -5.41 1.62
C GLY A 149 12.24 -5.88 0.36
N GLN A 150 12.96 -6.25 -0.68
CA GLN A 150 12.42 -6.86 -1.90
C GLN A 150 12.14 -8.35 -1.73
N ASP A 151 13.11 -9.06 -1.18
CA ASP A 151 13.09 -10.53 -1.07
C ASP A 151 12.47 -10.98 0.27
N PRO A 152 11.76 -12.12 0.33
CA PRO A 152 11.14 -12.60 1.57
C PRO A 152 12.09 -12.64 2.78
N GLU A 153 13.33 -13.09 2.58
CA GLU A 153 14.34 -13.19 3.64
C GLU A 153 14.75 -11.81 4.15
N ARG A 154 14.82 -10.82 3.28
CA ARG A 154 15.12 -9.42 3.65
C ARG A 154 13.97 -8.75 4.37
N VAL A 155 12.73 -9.05 3.97
CA VAL A 155 11.53 -8.60 4.69
C VAL A 155 11.51 -9.19 6.10
N ALA A 156 11.76 -10.50 6.23
CA ALA A 156 11.83 -11.17 7.55
C ALA A 156 12.91 -10.56 8.44
N ASP A 157 14.14 -10.36 7.91
CA ASP A 157 15.24 -9.74 8.63
C ASP A 157 14.91 -8.32 9.09
N LEU A 158 14.35 -7.49 8.20
CA LEU A 158 13.97 -6.12 8.49
C LEU A 158 12.94 -6.04 9.61
N LEU A 159 11.85 -6.79 9.48
CA LEU A 159 10.74 -6.78 10.45
C LEU A 159 11.19 -7.32 11.82
N ALA A 160 12.06 -8.33 11.85
CA ALA A 160 12.62 -8.85 13.09
C ALA A 160 13.65 -7.91 13.73
N SER A 161 14.41 -7.14 12.92
CA SER A 161 15.49 -6.28 13.40
C SER A 161 15.02 -4.89 13.85
N VAL A 162 13.78 -4.48 13.49
CA VAL A 162 13.22 -3.16 13.79
C VAL A 162 11.94 -3.29 14.63
N PRO A 163 12.06 -3.38 15.97
CA PRO A 163 10.90 -3.49 16.86
C PRO A 163 9.92 -2.32 16.65
N GLY A 164 8.63 -2.63 16.52
CA GLY A 164 7.56 -1.66 16.26
C GLY A 164 7.24 -1.45 14.79
N LEU A 165 8.10 -1.90 13.86
CA LEU A 165 7.78 -1.95 12.44
C LEU A 165 6.79 -3.07 12.15
N ARG A 166 5.77 -2.79 11.35
CA ARG A 166 4.78 -3.76 10.90
C ARG A 166 4.94 -4.02 9.40
N GLY A 167 4.32 -5.09 8.91
CA GLY A 167 4.39 -5.49 7.51
C GLY A 167 3.08 -5.28 6.75
N ILE A 168 3.18 -4.68 5.57
CA ILE A 168 2.17 -4.75 4.53
C ILE A 168 2.53 -5.96 3.66
N TYR A 169 1.54 -6.78 3.34
CA TYR A 169 1.72 -7.85 2.38
C TYR A 169 1.19 -7.42 1.01
N ASP A 170 2.06 -7.32 0.03
CA ASP A 170 1.72 -7.14 -1.39
C ASP A 170 2.20 -8.35 -2.19
N PRO A 171 1.32 -9.29 -2.54
CA PRO A 171 1.70 -10.49 -3.28
C PRO A 171 2.18 -10.22 -4.69
N ALA A 172 1.61 -9.21 -5.36
CA ALA A 172 1.96 -8.89 -6.73
C ALA A 172 3.39 -8.36 -6.87
N ASN A 173 3.88 -7.61 -5.88
CA ASN A 173 5.26 -7.12 -5.89
C ASN A 173 6.26 -8.27 -5.80
N TYR A 174 5.97 -9.35 -5.07
CA TYR A 174 6.80 -10.56 -5.09
C TYR A 174 6.80 -11.22 -6.47
N VAL A 175 5.62 -11.46 -7.06
CA VAL A 175 5.50 -12.04 -8.41
C VAL A 175 6.21 -11.17 -9.44
N TYR A 176 6.01 -9.86 -9.39
CA TYR A 176 6.65 -8.88 -10.27
C TYR A 176 8.19 -8.94 -10.17
N CYS A 177 8.71 -9.10 -8.96
CA CYS A 177 10.14 -9.27 -8.68
C CYS A 177 10.64 -10.71 -8.92
N GLN A 178 9.80 -11.62 -9.46
CA GLN A 178 10.16 -13.04 -9.70
C GLN A 178 10.52 -13.76 -8.39
N ARG A 179 9.76 -13.48 -7.32
CA ARG A 179 9.87 -14.07 -5.99
C ARG A 179 8.60 -14.82 -5.63
N ASP A 180 8.72 -15.76 -4.70
CA ASP A 180 7.58 -16.57 -4.22
C ASP A 180 6.69 -15.75 -3.27
N PRO A 181 5.43 -15.45 -3.63
CA PRO A 181 4.53 -14.72 -2.75
C PRO A 181 4.13 -15.51 -1.50
N VAL A 182 4.16 -16.86 -1.55
CA VAL A 182 3.86 -17.69 -0.37
C VAL A 182 4.95 -17.55 0.68
N ALA A 183 6.22 -17.62 0.27
CA ALA A 183 7.35 -17.34 1.17
C ALA A 183 7.29 -15.87 1.68
N GLY A 184 6.89 -14.92 0.83
CA GLY A 184 6.66 -13.52 1.21
C GLY A 184 5.59 -13.36 2.27
N PHE A 185 4.47 -14.10 2.16
CA PHE A 185 3.45 -14.10 3.20
C PHE A 185 4.00 -14.62 4.53
N GLU A 186 4.72 -15.72 4.52
CA GLU A 186 5.27 -16.31 5.74
C GLU A 186 6.32 -15.43 6.42
N ALA A 187 7.12 -14.70 5.64
CA ALA A 187 8.05 -13.70 6.15
C ALA A 187 7.33 -12.52 6.83
N THR A 188 6.19 -12.09 6.30
CA THR A 188 5.41 -10.95 6.79
C THR A 188 4.45 -11.34 7.93
N ALA A 189 3.92 -12.55 7.94
CA ALA A 189 2.83 -12.99 8.83
C ALA A 189 3.03 -12.71 10.32
N PRO A 190 4.24 -12.88 10.94
CA PRO A 190 4.45 -12.58 12.36
C PRO A 190 4.30 -11.09 12.69
N TYR A 191 4.42 -10.21 11.68
CA TYR A 191 4.40 -8.75 11.79
C TYR A 191 3.29 -8.12 10.97
N PHE A 192 2.39 -8.93 10.41
CA PHE A 192 1.33 -8.50 9.49
C PHE A 192 0.45 -7.41 10.12
N GLU A 193 0.17 -6.36 9.35
CA GLU A 193 -0.71 -5.28 9.74
C GLU A 193 -1.90 -5.15 8.78
N TYR A 194 -1.64 -5.06 7.49
CA TYR A 194 -2.68 -4.99 6.45
C TYR A 194 -2.13 -5.43 5.08
N MET A 195 -2.99 -5.47 4.07
CA MET A 195 -2.66 -6.01 2.75
C MET A 195 -2.96 -5.02 1.63
N HIS A 196 -2.05 -4.88 0.68
CA HIS A 196 -2.35 -4.32 -0.63
C HIS A 196 -2.86 -5.41 -1.56
N VAL A 197 -3.99 -5.15 -2.19
CA VAL A 197 -4.66 -6.11 -3.07
C VAL A 197 -4.34 -5.77 -4.50
N LYS A 198 -3.33 -6.47 -5.01
CA LYS A 198 -2.80 -6.38 -6.36
C LYS A 198 -2.41 -7.79 -6.79
N ASP A 199 -2.52 -8.11 -8.07
CA ASP A 199 -2.16 -9.42 -8.59
C ASP A 199 -1.33 -9.31 -9.87
N CYS A 200 -0.47 -10.30 -10.10
CA CYS A 200 0.50 -10.28 -11.18
C CYS A 200 0.73 -11.69 -11.72
N LEU A 201 1.08 -11.79 -13.00
CA LEU A 201 1.60 -13.00 -13.62
C LEU A 201 3.13 -12.92 -13.69
N TYR A 202 3.82 -14.03 -13.43
CA TYR A 202 5.28 -14.14 -13.63
C TYR A 202 5.66 -13.88 -15.08
N GLU A 203 4.86 -14.42 -16.00
CA GLU A 203 5.08 -14.18 -17.43
C GLU A 203 4.86 -12.73 -17.80
N GLY A 204 5.90 -12.10 -18.30
CA GLY A 204 5.87 -10.69 -18.72
C GLY A 204 5.67 -9.69 -17.60
N ARG A 205 5.68 -10.12 -16.32
CA ARG A 205 5.39 -9.25 -15.16
C ARG A 205 4.10 -8.47 -15.39
N THR A 206 3.03 -9.18 -15.75
CA THR A 206 1.77 -8.58 -16.20
C THR A 206 0.83 -8.43 -15.01
N LEU A 207 0.46 -7.19 -14.69
CA LEU A 207 -0.56 -6.91 -13.68
C LEU A 207 -1.94 -7.33 -14.18
N VAL A 208 -2.72 -7.94 -13.31
CA VAL A 208 -4.04 -8.49 -13.60
C VAL A 208 -4.97 -8.25 -12.41
N PRO A 209 -6.30 -8.33 -12.60
CA PRO A 209 -7.23 -8.24 -11.49
C PRO A 209 -6.98 -9.30 -10.42
N ALA A 210 -7.30 -8.97 -9.17
CA ALA A 210 -7.17 -9.87 -8.03
C ALA A 210 -7.82 -11.24 -8.31
N GLY A 211 -7.04 -12.32 -8.12
CA GLY A 211 -7.42 -13.69 -8.39
C GLY A 211 -7.20 -14.18 -9.82
N ALA A 212 -6.77 -13.31 -10.74
CA ALA A 212 -6.41 -13.70 -12.12
C ALA A 212 -4.90 -13.91 -12.31
N GLY A 213 -4.11 -13.68 -11.28
CA GLY A 213 -2.65 -13.81 -11.29
C GLY A 213 -2.13 -15.00 -10.49
N GLU A 214 -0.85 -14.88 -10.14
CA GLU A 214 -0.07 -15.92 -9.44
C GLU A 214 0.35 -15.45 -8.03
N GLY A 215 -0.34 -14.39 -7.50
CA GLY A 215 -0.10 -13.84 -6.15
C GLY A 215 -0.72 -14.68 -5.01
N HIS A 216 -1.48 -15.74 -5.30
CA HIS A 216 -2.13 -16.59 -4.30
C HIS A 216 -3.02 -15.82 -3.29
N LEU A 217 -3.72 -14.77 -3.77
CA LEU A 217 -4.49 -13.86 -2.90
C LEU A 217 -5.56 -14.57 -2.07
N LYS A 218 -6.27 -15.53 -2.69
CA LYS A 218 -7.36 -16.24 -2.01
C LYS A 218 -6.84 -17.06 -0.82
N GLU A 219 -5.73 -17.73 -1.00
CA GLU A 219 -5.06 -18.51 0.04
C GLU A 219 -4.50 -17.59 1.14
N ALA A 220 -3.95 -16.44 0.76
CA ALA A 220 -3.48 -15.43 1.72
C ALA A 220 -4.64 -14.88 2.56
N LEU A 221 -5.78 -14.50 1.95
CA LEU A 221 -6.97 -14.04 2.66
C LEU A 221 -7.53 -15.10 3.62
N GLN A 222 -7.56 -16.38 3.21
CA GLN A 222 -7.96 -17.49 4.07
C GLN A 222 -7.01 -17.73 5.26
N LYS A 223 -5.69 -17.49 5.07
CA LYS A 223 -4.72 -17.54 6.16
C LYS A 223 -4.93 -16.37 7.12
N ILE A 224 -5.08 -15.14 6.60
CA ILE A 224 -5.33 -13.93 7.39
C ILE A 224 -6.60 -14.08 8.22
N ASP A 225 -7.68 -14.60 7.64
CA ASP A 225 -8.95 -14.86 8.35
C ASP A 225 -8.78 -15.75 9.58
N LYS A 226 -7.86 -16.72 9.51
CA LYS A 226 -7.55 -17.63 10.62
C LYS A 226 -6.56 -17.06 11.64
N MET A 227 -5.78 -16.02 11.25
CA MET A 227 -4.74 -15.47 12.11
C MET A 227 -5.26 -14.48 13.16
N THR A 228 -6.41 -13.84 12.90
CA THR A 228 -6.91 -12.76 13.77
C THR A 228 -8.44 -12.69 13.76
N ASP A 229 -9.00 -12.07 14.79
CA ASP A 229 -10.40 -11.63 14.87
C ASP A 229 -10.54 -10.10 14.80
N ALA A 230 -9.44 -9.40 14.60
CA ALA A 230 -9.38 -7.96 14.46
C ALA A 230 -9.86 -7.46 13.08
N GLU A 231 -10.01 -6.15 12.95
CA GLU A 231 -10.23 -5.49 11.67
C GLU A 231 -8.93 -5.48 10.86
N VAL A 232 -9.01 -5.93 9.62
CA VAL A 232 -7.89 -5.98 8.66
C VAL A 232 -8.25 -5.13 7.44
N VAL A 233 -7.41 -4.14 7.16
CA VAL A 233 -7.56 -3.29 5.98
C VAL A 233 -7.06 -4.03 4.74
N LEU A 234 -7.86 -4.00 3.68
CA LEU A 234 -7.49 -4.49 2.35
C LEU A 234 -7.52 -3.30 1.39
N THR A 235 -6.36 -2.77 1.03
CA THR A 235 -6.28 -1.62 0.12
C THR A 235 -6.15 -2.10 -1.32
N VAL A 236 -7.15 -1.79 -2.15
CA VAL A 236 -7.14 -2.09 -3.58
C VAL A 236 -6.12 -1.20 -4.30
N GLU A 237 -5.14 -1.82 -4.94
CA GLU A 237 -4.05 -1.18 -5.71
C GLU A 237 -3.84 -1.88 -7.06
N PRO A 238 -4.79 -1.80 -7.99
CA PRO A 238 -4.84 -2.71 -9.13
C PRO A 238 -3.80 -2.45 -10.23
N HIS A 239 -3.41 -1.20 -10.45
CA HIS A 239 -2.56 -0.78 -11.58
C HIS A 239 -3.03 -1.32 -12.95
N LEU A 240 -4.35 -1.44 -13.14
CA LEU A 240 -4.95 -1.97 -14.36
C LEU A 240 -5.13 -0.92 -15.45
N PHE A 241 -5.11 0.36 -15.09
CA PHE A 241 -5.17 1.47 -16.02
C PHE A 241 -4.06 2.48 -15.68
N VAL A 242 -3.04 2.58 -16.54
CA VAL A 242 -1.92 3.48 -16.32
C VAL A 242 -2.33 4.92 -16.63
N SER A 243 -2.72 5.66 -15.60
CA SER A 243 -3.00 7.09 -15.74
C SER A 243 -1.72 7.90 -15.97
N GLU A 244 -1.86 9.09 -16.57
CA GLU A 244 -0.72 10.01 -16.77
C GLU A 244 -0.03 10.41 -15.44
N SER A 245 -0.79 10.48 -14.33
CA SER A 245 -0.25 10.75 -13.01
C SER A 245 0.65 9.62 -12.49
N TYR A 246 0.32 8.37 -12.78
CA TYR A 246 1.14 7.23 -12.36
C TYR A 246 2.47 7.17 -13.10
N LYS A 247 2.48 7.46 -14.42
CA LYS A 247 3.71 7.55 -15.21
C LYS A 247 4.72 8.56 -14.65
N GLN A 248 4.24 9.62 -14.00
CA GLN A 248 5.09 10.62 -13.35
C GLN A 248 5.72 10.13 -12.05
N PHE A 249 5.10 9.15 -11.35
CA PHE A 249 5.54 8.67 -10.05
C PHE A 249 6.58 7.55 -10.12
N ASP A 250 6.38 6.56 -10.97
CA ASP A 250 7.17 5.34 -10.97
C ASP A 250 8.03 5.13 -12.22
N GLY A 251 7.73 5.83 -13.33
CA GLY A 251 8.50 5.74 -14.59
C GLY A 251 8.52 4.34 -15.22
N LYS A 252 7.83 3.36 -14.65
CA LYS A 252 7.80 1.97 -15.11
C LYS A 252 6.67 1.77 -16.11
N GLU A 253 6.96 1.12 -17.23
CA GLU A 253 5.96 0.68 -18.19
C GLU A 253 5.25 -0.55 -17.63
N LEU A 254 4.00 -0.40 -17.16
CA LEU A 254 3.19 -1.51 -16.68
C LEU A 254 2.58 -2.26 -17.86
N LYS A 255 2.85 -3.56 -17.93
CA LYS A 255 2.21 -4.44 -18.91
C LYS A 255 0.92 -4.99 -18.32
N ASN A 256 -0.20 -4.72 -18.98
CA ASN A 256 -1.52 -5.17 -18.54
C ASN A 256 -2.22 -5.92 -19.69
N LYS A 257 -2.69 -7.15 -19.45
CA LYS A 257 -3.44 -7.94 -20.44
C LYS A 257 -4.94 -7.64 -20.44
N PHE A 258 -5.46 -6.99 -19.40
CA PHE A 258 -6.83 -6.51 -19.33
C PHE A 258 -6.90 -5.10 -19.92
N VAL A 259 -7.82 -4.88 -20.82
CA VAL A 259 -8.00 -3.58 -21.48
C VAL A 259 -9.31 -2.99 -21.02
N PHE A 260 -9.24 -1.79 -20.43
CA PHE A 260 -10.40 -1.02 -19.96
C PHE A 260 -10.49 0.29 -20.74
N ALA A 261 -11.69 0.77 -20.96
CA ALA A 261 -11.90 2.03 -21.67
C ALA A 261 -11.56 3.26 -20.83
N THR A 262 -11.70 3.14 -19.51
CA THR A 262 -11.43 4.24 -18.55
C THR A 262 -10.77 3.72 -17.26
N ALA A 263 -10.14 4.63 -16.52
CA ALA A 263 -9.59 4.35 -15.20
C ALA A 263 -10.70 3.94 -14.20
N ASP A 264 -11.85 4.61 -14.27
CA ASP A 264 -13.03 4.28 -13.46
C ASP A 264 -13.48 2.82 -13.68
N GLU A 265 -13.57 2.39 -14.94
CA GLU A 265 -13.97 1.02 -15.28
C GLU A 265 -12.96 -0.01 -14.75
N ALA A 266 -11.67 0.26 -14.89
CA ALA A 266 -10.60 -0.58 -14.36
C ALA A 266 -10.66 -0.70 -12.84
N PHE A 267 -10.85 0.43 -12.16
CA PHE A 267 -10.97 0.51 -10.71
C PHE A 267 -12.22 -0.25 -10.20
N ASP A 268 -13.38 -0.02 -10.81
CA ASP A 268 -14.63 -0.69 -10.45
C ASP A 268 -14.50 -2.22 -10.63
N TYR A 269 -13.85 -2.64 -11.71
CA TYR A 269 -13.57 -4.06 -11.94
C TYR A 269 -12.68 -4.65 -10.83
N ALA A 270 -11.61 -3.96 -10.46
CA ALA A 270 -10.69 -4.42 -9.42
C ALA A 270 -11.35 -4.53 -8.03
N VAL A 271 -12.15 -3.54 -7.64
CA VAL A 271 -12.93 -3.60 -6.39
C VAL A 271 -13.91 -4.77 -6.40
N ASN A 272 -14.60 -4.99 -7.53
CA ASN A 272 -15.54 -6.11 -7.65
C ASN A 272 -14.82 -7.47 -7.63
N ALA A 273 -13.62 -7.59 -8.21
CA ALA A 273 -12.82 -8.81 -8.14
C ALA A 273 -12.50 -9.19 -6.68
N LEU A 274 -12.06 -8.23 -5.85
CA LEU A 274 -11.84 -8.45 -4.43
C LEU A 274 -13.13 -8.84 -3.69
N LYS A 275 -14.24 -8.13 -3.93
CA LYS A 275 -15.53 -8.44 -3.30
C LYS A 275 -16.01 -9.86 -3.60
N ASN A 276 -15.87 -10.30 -4.84
CA ASN A 276 -16.23 -11.65 -5.24
C ASN A 276 -15.35 -12.69 -4.54
N MET A 277 -14.03 -12.45 -4.48
CA MET A 277 -13.10 -13.34 -3.78
C MET A 277 -13.41 -13.44 -2.29
N LEU A 278 -13.74 -12.33 -1.63
CA LEU A 278 -14.16 -12.34 -0.22
C LEU A 278 -15.47 -13.13 -0.03
N ALA A 279 -16.45 -12.95 -0.91
CA ALA A 279 -17.69 -13.72 -0.85
C ALA A 279 -17.46 -15.24 -1.02
N GLU A 280 -16.54 -15.63 -1.91
CA GLU A 280 -16.16 -17.04 -2.11
C GLU A 280 -15.53 -17.70 -0.89
N ILE A 281 -14.88 -16.93 -0.02
CA ILE A 281 -14.29 -17.44 1.24
C ILE A 281 -15.21 -17.24 2.45
N GLY A 282 -16.47 -16.83 2.23
CA GLY A 282 -17.48 -16.71 3.29
C GLY A 282 -17.62 -15.32 3.91
N HIS A 283 -17.00 -14.31 3.32
CA HIS A 283 -17.02 -12.90 3.74
C HIS A 283 -17.72 -11.99 2.72
N PRO A 284 -19.07 -12.06 2.58
CA PRO A 284 -19.80 -11.19 1.66
C PRO A 284 -19.68 -9.73 2.11
N VAL A 285 -19.33 -8.84 1.16
CA VAL A 285 -19.08 -7.43 1.45
C VAL A 285 -20.37 -6.61 1.50
N VAL A 286 -20.58 -5.89 2.59
CA VAL A 286 -21.67 -4.92 2.74
C VAL A 286 -21.07 -3.58 3.17
N ASN A 287 -21.31 -2.52 2.40
CA ASN A 287 -20.76 -1.18 2.68
C ASN A 287 -19.26 -1.20 3.01
N GLY A 288 -18.45 -1.82 2.15
CA GLY A 288 -16.99 -1.87 2.28
C GLY A 288 -16.45 -2.73 3.43
N ARG A 289 -17.30 -3.49 4.12
CA ARG A 289 -16.94 -4.40 5.22
C ARG A 289 -17.34 -5.84 4.90
N ALA A 290 -16.53 -6.80 5.31
CA ALA A 290 -16.78 -8.23 5.16
C ALA A 290 -16.33 -9.02 6.39
#